data_e6d7bf4c3e50eea0830bb4f9facb17df
#
_entry.id   e6d7bf4c3e50eea0830bb4f9facb17df
#
_cell.length_a   1.000
_cell.length_b   1.000
_cell.length_c   1.000
_cell.angle_alpha   90.00
_cell.angle_beta   90.00
_cell.angle_gamma   90.00
#
_symmetry.space_group_name_H-M   'P 1'
#
loop_
_entity.id
_entity.type
_entity.pdbx_description
1 polymer ?
#
loop_
_entity_poly.entity_id
_entity_poly.type
_entity_poly.pdbx_seq_one_letter_code
_entity_poly.pdbx_strand_id
1 'polypeptide(L)'
;EPYRRQRQMCIRDRLRTVEQNNHLEIRNAVAKFYDEMSSMGMNGESMNLNINYLLFQFIHLASEQDDNVNQQEILRLISESSFKTGIERGSRAHMTRFCCEYGDYLSQLRKNVSRGVIGMVEKEVRDNYATNITLKSLSEKYYVNSAYLGQLFRKKYGQSFKDYLNNYRMERAAELLLRTDKKIIQIAEEVGYHDMDYFVNRFIQVKGCTPARFRRQMQSGE
;
A
#
# COMPACT_ATOMS: atom_id res chain seq x y z
N GLU A 1 1.83 1.07 40.79
CA GLU A 1 3.19 0.87 40.27
C GLU A 1 3.43 -0.55 39.72
N PRO A 2 3.17 -1.68 40.40
CA PRO A 2 3.40 -3.03 39.85
C PRO A 2 2.55 -3.32 38.61
N TYR A 3 1.30 -2.88 38.58
CA TYR A 3 0.36 -3.07 37.48
C TYR A 3 0.79 -2.34 36.18
N ARG A 4 1.38 -1.16 36.30
CA ARG A 4 1.90 -0.38 35.19
C ARG A 4 3.15 -1.03 34.57
N ARG A 5 4.05 -1.57 35.37
CA ARG A 5 5.26 -2.30 34.90
C ARG A 5 4.89 -3.63 34.22
N GLN A 6 3.95 -4.37 34.76
CA GLN A 6 3.46 -5.63 34.20
C GLN A 6 2.79 -5.41 32.84
N ARG A 7 2.02 -4.32 32.69
CA ARG A 7 1.36 -3.92 31.46
C ARG A 7 2.35 -3.52 30.36
N GLN A 8 3.38 -2.76 30.71
CA GLN A 8 4.43 -2.38 29.75
C GLN A 8 5.27 -3.57 29.28
N MET A 9 5.60 -4.49 30.18
CA MET A 9 6.33 -5.72 29.83
C MET A 9 5.53 -6.62 28.88
N CYS A 10 4.23 -6.79 29.14
CA CYS A 10 3.35 -7.60 28.33
C CYS A 10 3.16 -7.05 26.88
N ILE A 11 3.13 -5.73 26.71
CA ILE A 11 3.03 -5.07 25.41
C ILE A 11 4.34 -5.21 24.64
N ARG A 12 5.48 -5.00 25.28
CA ARG A 12 6.81 -5.12 24.66
C ARG A 12 7.05 -6.55 24.15
N ASP A 13 6.65 -7.57 24.88
CA ASP A 13 6.76 -8.97 24.45
C ASP A 13 5.90 -9.25 23.21
N ARG A 14 4.69 -8.69 23.15
CA ARG A 14 3.79 -8.80 22.00
C ARG A 14 4.32 -8.12 20.76
N LEU A 15 4.88 -6.90 20.90
CA LEU A 15 5.54 -6.20 19.82
C LEU A 15 6.72 -7.03 19.28
N ARG A 16 7.52 -7.61 20.16
CA ARG A 16 8.65 -8.48 19.79
C ARG A 16 8.21 -9.72 18.99
N THR A 17 7.08 -10.31 19.35
CA THR A 17 6.51 -11.45 18.62
C THR A 17 6.13 -11.07 17.19
N VAL A 18 5.54 -9.88 17.00
CA VAL A 18 5.20 -9.36 15.67
C VAL A 18 6.47 -9.03 14.88
N GLU A 19 7.50 -8.46 15.53
CA GLU A 19 8.80 -8.21 14.92
C GLU A 19 9.48 -9.47 14.39
N GLN A 20 9.33 -10.60 15.07
CA GLN A 20 9.87 -11.89 14.65
C GLN A 20 9.13 -12.51 13.47
N ASN A 21 7.95 -11.97 13.14
CA ASN A 21 7.09 -12.40 12.02
C ASN A 21 6.75 -13.89 12.03
N ASN A 22 6.55 -14.47 13.23
CA ASN A 22 6.05 -15.82 13.38
C ASN A 22 4.53 -15.80 13.52
N HIS A 23 3.81 -16.09 12.45
CA HIS A 23 2.35 -16.02 12.42
C HIS A 23 1.65 -16.90 13.46
N LEU A 24 2.24 -18.05 13.83
CA LEU A 24 1.67 -18.91 14.88
C LEU A 24 1.78 -18.25 16.26
N GLU A 25 2.95 -17.72 16.58
CA GLU A 25 3.19 -17.02 17.83
C GLU A 25 2.37 -15.70 17.91
N ILE A 26 2.24 -14.99 16.80
CA ILE A 26 1.37 -13.79 16.71
C ILE A 26 -0.07 -14.15 17.06
N ARG A 27 -0.63 -15.21 16.47
CA ARG A 27 -1.99 -15.68 16.76
C ARG A 27 -2.17 -16.02 18.25
N ASN A 28 -1.21 -16.73 18.83
CA ASN A 28 -1.22 -17.08 20.25
C ASN A 28 -1.13 -15.84 21.14
N ALA A 29 -0.26 -14.88 20.81
CA ALA A 29 -0.10 -13.63 21.57
C ALA A 29 -1.36 -12.76 21.51
N VAL A 30 -2.02 -12.67 20.35
CA VAL A 30 -3.30 -11.96 20.22
C VAL A 30 -4.40 -12.67 21.00
N ALA A 31 -4.52 -13.99 20.90
CA ALA A 31 -5.50 -14.76 21.68
C ALA A 31 -5.33 -14.50 23.17
N LYS A 32 -4.11 -14.67 23.69
CA LYS A 32 -3.78 -14.40 25.09
C LYS A 32 -4.12 -12.97 25.52
N PHE A 33 -3.89 -11.98 24.66
CA PHE A 33 -4.24 -10.58 24.95
C PHE A 33 -5.74 -10.38 25.19
N TYR A 34 -6.59 -10.98 24.35
CA TYR A 34 -8.04 -10.89 24.51
C TYR A 34 -8.54 -11.70 25.72
N ASP A 35 -7.95 -12.86 25.98
CA ASP A 35 -8.31 -13.70 27.13
C ASP A 35 -7.93 -13.00 28.45
N GLU A 36 -6.78 -12.33 28.52
CA GLU A 36 -6.37 -11.52 29.67
C GLU A 36 -7.33 -10.34 29.92
N MET A 37 -7.70 -9.59 28.88
CA MET A 37 -8.67 -8.48 29.01
C MET A 37 -10.03 -8.98 29.51
N SER A 38 -10.48 -10.12 29.01
CA SER A 38 -11.74 -10.74 29.42
C SER A 38 -11.68 -11.23 30.89
N SER A 39 -10.56 -11.86 31.29
CA SER A 39 -10.39 -12.34 32.68
C SER A 39 -10.31 -11.21 33.70
N MET A 40 -9.85 -10.03 33.28
CA MET A 40 -9.82 -8.82 34.11
C MET A 40 -11.19 -8.13 34.23
N GLY A 41 -12.24 -8.65 33.59
CA GLY A 41 -13.58 -8.05 33.61
C GLY A 41 -13.64 -6.67 32.96
N MET A 42 -12.76 -6.37 31.98
CA MET A 42 -12.74 -5.09 31.33
C MET A 42 -14.02 -4.86 30.51
N ASN A 43 -14.60 -3.67 30.67
CA ASN A 43 -15.72 -3.24 29.82
C ASN A 43 -15.22 -2.89 28.38
N GLY A 44 -16.15 -2.75 27.44
CA GLY A 44 -15.83 -2.48 26.02
C GLY A 44 -14.97 -1.24 25.80
N GLU A 45 -15.18 -0.16 26.56
CA GLU A 45 -14.37 1.06 26.47
C GLU A 45 -12.92 0.83 26.91
N SER A 46 -12.72 0.14 28.02
CA SER A 46 -11.39 -0.21 28.52
C SER A 46 -10.66 -1.16 27.56
N MET A 47 -11.37 -2.09 26.94
CA MET A 47 -10.81 -2.96 25.90
C MET A 47 -10.38 -2.15 24.67
N ASN A 48 -11.23 -1.25 24.18
CA ASN A 48 -10.90 -0.38 23.03
C ASN A 48 -9.69 0.53 23.30
N LEU A 49 -9.57 1.09 24.50
CA LEU A 49 -8.39 1.87 24.89
C LEU A 49 -7.10 1.03 24.83
N ASN A 50 -7.14 -0.21 25.31
CA ASN A 50 -5.97 -1.10 25.26
C ASN A 50 -5.60 -1.48 23.81
N ILE A 51 -6.59 -1.74 22.98
CA ILE A 51 -6.40 -2.04 21.55
C ILE A 51 -5.79 -0.83 20.84
N ASN A 52 -6.34 0.36 21.02
CA ASN A 52 -5.83 1.60 20.43
C ASN A 52 -4.39 1.91 20.89
N TYR A 53 -4.09 1.68 22.17
CA TYR A 53 -2.73 1.86 22.68
C TYR A 53 -1.74 0.87 22.04
N LEU A 54 -2.13 -0.39 21.85
CA LEU A 54 -1.31 -1.38 21.15
C LEU A 54 -1.07 -0.97 19.68
N LEU A 55 -2.11 -0.52 18.98
CA LEU A 55 -2.01 -0.02 17.62
C LEU A 55 -1.05 1.18 17.49
N PHE A 56 -1.10 2.11 18.46
CA PHE A 56 -0.18 3.25 18.52
C PHE A 56 1.28 2.80 18.72
N GLN A 57 1.53 1.79 19.55
CA GLN A 57 2.87 1.22 19.73
C GLN A 57 3.40 0.57 18.46
N PHE A 58 2.54 -0.06 17.65
CA PHE A 58 2.95 -0.58 16.33
C PHE A 58 3.38 0.54 15.38
N ILE A 59 2.67 1.66 15.33
CA ILE A 59 3.05 2.82 14.52
C ILE A 59 4.43 3.33 14.95
N HIS A 60 4.66 3.46 16.24
CA HIS A 60 5.94 3.91 16.79
C HIS A 60 7.08 2.96 16.44
N LEU A 61 6.86 1.66 16.57
CA LEU A 61 7.83 0.62 16.22
C LEU A 61 8.29 0.69 14.74
N ALA A 62 7.35 0.96 13.82
CA ALA A 62 7.70 1.14 12.42
C ALA A 62 8.56 2.39 12.19
N SER A 63 8.23 3.49 12.88
CA SER A 63 8.99 4.74 12.78
C SER A 63 10.42 4.61 13.34
N GLU A 64 10.65 3.73 14.31
CA GLU A 64 12.01 3.42 14.82
C GLU A 64 12.86 2.63 13.81
N GLN A 65 12.24 1.88 12.91
CA GLN A 65 12.95 1.06 11.93
C GLN A 65 13.25 1.80 10.61
N ASP A 66 12.45 2.76 10.24
CA ASP A 66 12.67 3.63 9.08
C ASP A 66 12.04 5.01 9.35
N ASP A 67 12.86 6.06 9.39
CA ASP A 67 12.41 7.46 9.59
C ASP A 67 11.42 7.96 8.52
N ASN A 68 11.34 7.27 7.38
CA ASN A 68 10.45 7.60 6.28
C ASN A 68 9.14 6.80 6.29
N VAL A 69 8.83 6.05 7.36
CA VAL A 69 7.59 5.28 7.45
C VAL A 69 6.39 6.21 7.37
N ASN A 70 5.56 6.00 6.37
CA ASN A 70 4.30 6.73 6.23
C ASN A 70 3.27 6.21 7.24
N GLN A 71 3.08 6.95 8.32
CA GLN A 71 2.09 6.63 9.36
C GLN A 71 0.67 6.46 8.79
N GLN A 72 0.31 7.21 7.73
CA GLN A 72 -0.99 7.07 7.07
C GLN A 72 -1.16 5.70 6.40
N GLU A 73 -0.09 5.10 5.91
CA GLU A 73 -0.14 3.77 5.29
C GLU A 73 -0.35 2.67 6.33
N ILE A 74 0.22 2.81 7.53
CA ILE A 74 -0.05 1.90 8.66
C ILE A 74 -1.50 2.04 9.12
N LEU A 75 -2.00 3.27 9.24
CA LEU A 75 -3.41 3.54 9.57
C LEU A 75 -4.35 2.95 8.52
N ARG A 76 -3.95 2.98 7.24
CA ARG A 76 -4.68 2.36 6.15
C ARG A 76 -4.68 0.82 6.27
N LEU A 77 -3.56 0.18 6.59
CA LEU A 77 -3.50 -1.26 6.88
C LEU A 77 -4.46 -1.65 8.00
N ILE A 78 -4.50 -0.85 9.08
CA ILE A 78 -5.43 -1.05 10.19
C ILE A 78 -6.88 -0.97 9.71
N SER A 79 -7.21 -0.01 8.83
CA SER A 79 -8.58 0.16 8.33
C SER A 79 -8.96 -0.87 7.26
N GLU A 80 -8.07 -1.19 6.32
CA GLU A 80 -8.36 -2.12 5.21
C GLU A 80 -8.54 -3.56 5.68
N SER A 81 -7.86 -3.99 6.75
CA SER A 81 -8.07 -5.31 7.35
C SER A 81 -9.48 -5.50 7.94
N SER A 82 -10.20 -4.40 8.21
CA SER A 82 -11.60 -4.43 8.70
C SER A 82 -12.64 -4.54 7.58
N PHE A 83 -12.45 -3.83 6.46
CA PHE A 83 -13.52 -3.59 5.50
C PHE A 83 -13.79 -4.75 4.51
N LYS A 84 -12.81 -5.61 4.22
CA LYS A 84 -12.93 -6.59 3.13
C LYS A 84 -13.60 -7.90 3.48
N THR A 85 -13.83 -8.20 4.77
CA THR A 85 -14.26 -9.54 5.21
C THR A 85 -15.44 -9.56 6.17
N GLY A 86 -16.11 -8.42 6.41
CA GLY A 86 -17.17 -8.33 7.43
C GLY A 86 -16.67 -8.53 8.87
N ILE A 87 -15.38 -8.44 9.10
CA ILE A 87 -14.75 -8.59 10.42
C ILE A 87 -14.90 -7.26 11.16
N GLU A 88 -15.47 -7.31 12.36
CA GLU A 88 -15.63 -6.13 13.21
C GLU A 88 -14.27 -5.56 13.64
N ARG A 89 -14.11 -4.23 13.48
CA ARG A 89 -12.89 -3.50 13.86
C ARG A 89 -12.63 -3.68 15.37
N GLY A 90 -11.39 -4.03 15.71
CA GLY A 90 -10.99 -4.29 17.10
C GLY A 90 -11.34 -5.69 17.59
N SER A 91 -11.96 -6.55 16.78
CA SER A 91 -12.18 -7.95 17.13
C SER A 91 -10.86 -8.74 17.16
N ARG A 92 -10.86 -9.90 17.83
CA ARG A 92 -9.71 -10.83 17.86
C ARG A 92 -9.25 -11.20 16.44
N ALA A 93 -10.18 -11.47 15.53
CA ALA A 93 -9.89 -11.81 14.14
C ALA A 93 -9.23 -10.64 13.40
N HIS A 94 -9.74 -9.42 13.59
CA HIS A 94 -9.15 -8.21 13.02
C HIS A 94 -7.71 -7.99 13.51
N MET A 95 -7.48 -8.03 14.82
CA MET A 95 -6.15 -7.84 15.40
C MET A 95 -5.16 -8.93 14.98
N THR A 96 -5.60 -10.18 14.91
CA THR A 96 -4.75 -11.28 14.44
C THR A 96 -4.29 -11.05 13.01
N ARG A 97 -5.22 -10.70 12.12
CA ARG A 97 -4.92 -10.42 10.73
C ARG A 97 -3.99 -9.23 10.59
N PHE A 98 -4.32 -8.11 11.24
CA PHE A 98 -3.48 -6.91 11.24
C PHE A 98 -2.06 -7.22 11.73
N CYS A 99 -1.89 -7.89 12.88
CA CYS A 99 -0.57 -8.21 13.43
C CYS A 99 0.27 -9.10 12.49
N CYS A 100 -0.37 -10.06 11.80
CA CYS A 100 0.32 -10.89 10.81
C CYS A 100 0.77 -10.05 9.59
N GLU A 101 -0.13 -9.28 8.98
CA GLU A 101 0.18 -8.41 7.84
C GLU A 101 1.23 -7.35 8.21
N TYR A 102 1.19 -6.84 9.43
CA TYR A 102 2.16 -5.89 9.94
C TYR A 102 3.54 -6.50 10.21
N GLY A 103 3.58 -7.73 10.72
CA GLY A 103 4.82 -8.50 10.86
C GLY A 103 5.51 -8.74 9.51
N ASP A 104 4.73 -9.11 8.49
CA ASP A 104 5.22 -9.25 7.12
C ASP A 104 5.80 -7.92 6.59
N TYR A 105 5.09 -6.80 6.83
CA TYR A 105 5.54 -5.47 6.46
C TYR A 105 6.88 -5.11 7.12
N LEU A 106 7.02 -5.30 8.44
CA LEU A 106 8.27 -5.04 9.16
C LEU A 106 9.42 -5.94 8.69
N SER A 107 9.14 -7.21 8.43
CA SER A 107 10.14 -8.16 7.91
C SER A 107 10.66 -7.72 6.54
N GLN A 108 9.80 -7.16 5.69
CA GLN A 108 10.17 -6.65 4.36
C GLN A 108 10.98 -5.35 4.45
N LEU A 109 10.63 -4.45 5.37
CA LEU A 109 11.42 -3.24 5.64
C LEU A 109 12.88 -3.59 5.98
N ARG A 110 13.09 -4.66 6.77
CA ARG A 110 14.43 -5.09 7.21
C ARG A 110 15.24 -5.78 6.10
N LYS A 111 14.61 -6.51 5.21
CA LYS A 111 15.32 -7.39 4.26
C LYS A 111 15.97 -6.69 3.06
N ASN A 112 15.91 -5.36 2.95
CA ASN A 112 16.49 -4.61 1.81
C ASN A 112 16.12 -5.18 0.41
N VAL A 113 14.97 -5.86 0.32
CA VAL A 113 14.45 -6.48 -0.91
C VAL A 113 14.06 -5.40 -1.95
N SER A 114 14.15 -4.13 -1.55
CA SER A 114 13.64 -2.97 -2.28
C SER A 114 14.14 -2.82 -3.72
N ARG A 115 15.42 -3.11 -3.98
CA ARG A 115 15.97 -2.90 -5.33
C ARG A 115 15.46 -3.93 -6.36
N GLY A 116 15.33 -5.18 -5.96
CA GLY A 116 14.87 -6.26 -6.84
C GLY A 116 13.37 -6.14 -7.18
N VAL A 117 12.54 -5.92 -6.17
CA VAL A 117 11.08 -5.83 -6.35
C VAL A 117 10.68 -4.63 -7.21
N ILE A 118 11.26 -3.46 -6.96
CA ILE A 118 10.96 -2.26 -7.77
C ILE A 118 11.37 -2.48 -9.23
N GLY A 119 12.51 -3.11 -9.48
CA GLY A 119 12.93 -3.46 -10.85
C GLY A 119 11.95 -4.40 -11.56
N MET A 120 11.40 -5.40 -10.83
CA MET A 120 10.36 -6.29 -11.38
C MET A 120 9.06 -5.53 -11.67
N VAL A 121 8.64 -4.61 -10.80
CA VAL A 121 7.45 -3.77 -11.01
C VAL A 121 7.64 -2.81 -12.20
N GLU A 122 8.82 -2.20 -12.34
CA GLU A 122 9.15 -1.38 -13.52
C GLU A 122 9.06 -2.17 -14.81
N LYS A 123 9.59 -3.39 -14.82
CA LYS A 123 9.50 -4.29 -15.97
C LYS A 123 8.04 -4.62 -16.27
N GLU A 124 7.24 -4.95 -15.25
CA GLU A 124 5.81 -5.24 -15.42
C GLU A 124 5.04 -4.05 -16.00
N VAL A 125 5.31 -2.84 -15.52
CA VAL A 125 4.70 -1.63 -16.10
C VAL A 125 5.10 -1.48 -17.55
N ARG A 126 6.37 -1.65 -17.89
CA ARG A 126 6.86 -1.52 -19.25
C ARG A 126 6.22 -2.52 -20.21
N ASP A 127 6.07 -3.77 -19.76
CA ASP A 127 5.59 -4.86 -20.60
C ASP A 127 4.05 -4.92 -20.66
N ASN A 128 3.35 -4.49 -19.60
CA ASN A 128 1.91 -4.69 -19.40
C ASN A 128 1.12 -3.43 -19.02
N TYR A 129 1.65 -2.22 -19.24
CA TYR A 129 1.02 -0.95 -18.82
C TYR A 129 -0.41 -0.76 -19.33
N ALA A 130 -0.75 -1.30 -20.49
CA ALA A 130 -2.08 -1.19 -21.07
C ALA A 130 -3.14 -2.06 -20.37
N THR A 131 -2.71 -3.04 -19.56
CA THR A 131 -3.61 -3.93 -18.83
C THR A 131 -4.03 -3.36 -17.46
N ASN A 132 -5.01 -3.99 -16.81
CA ASN A 132 -5.47 -3.53 -15.51
C ASN A 132 -4.54 -3.98 -14.37
N ILE A 133 -3.28 -3.46 -14.37
CA ILE A 133 -2.34 -3.68 -13.27
C ILE A 133 -2.60 -2.72 -12.13
N THR A 134 -2.60 -3.26 -10.92
CA THR A 134 -2.77 -2.50 -9.68
C THR A 134 -1.64 -2.81 -8.71
N LEU A 135 -1.42 -1.91 -7.75
CA LEU A 135 -0.46 -2.16 -6.69
C LEU A 135 -0.78 -3.46 -5.93
N LYS A 136 -2.08 -3.76 -5.77
CA LYS A 136 -2.54 -5.00 -5.14
C LYS A 136 -2.17 -6.23 -5.96
N SER A 137 -2.48 -6.25 -7.26
CA SER A 137 -2.14 -7.39 -8.12
C SER A 137 -0.63 -7.63 -8.21
N LEU A 138 0.17 -6.56 -8.21
CA LEU A 138 1.63 -6.65 -8.19
C LEU A 138 2.15 -7.18 -6.85
N SER A 139 1.55 -6.75 -5.73
CA SER A 139 1.92 -7.24 -4.41
C SER A 139 1.65 -8.74 -4.25
N GLU A 140 0.53 -9.22 -4.78
CA GLU A 140 0.18 -10.63 -4.83
C GLU A 140 1.15 -11.42 -5.74
N LYS A 141 1.43 -10.89 -6.94
CA LYS A 141 2.33 -11.51 -7.92
C LYS A 141 3.76 -11.69 -7.40
N TYR A 142 4.28 -10.69 -6.69
CA TYR A 142 5.67 -10.69 -6.20
C TYR A 142 5.80 -11.06 -4.72
N TYR A 143 4.71 -11.53 -4.10
CA TYR A 143 4.67 -11.97 -2.71
C TYR A 143 5.20 -10.92 -1.73
N VAL A 144 4.82 -9.67 -1.94
CA VAL A 144 5.18 -8.54 -1.07
C VAL A 144 3.94 -7.87 -0.50
N ASN A 145 4.07 -7.25 0.66
CA ASN A 145 2.97 -6.47 1.23
C ASN A 145 2.68 -5.23 0.35
N SER A 146 1.40 -4.95 0.07
CA SER A 146 1.00 -3.86 -0.82
C SER A 146 1.33 -2.47 -0.25
N ALA A 147 1.24 -2.28 1.07
CA ALA A 147 1.60 -1.03 1.73
C ALA A 147 3.11 -0.78 1.60
N TYR A 148 3.92 -1.81 1.84
CA TYR A 148 5.36 -1.75 1.67
C TYR A 148 5.75 -1.41 0.22
N LEU A 149 5.15 -2.08 -0.77
CA LEU A 149 5.39 -1.80 -2.18
C LEU A 149 5.02 -0.37 -2.55
N GLY A 150 3.89 0.14 -2.04
CA GLY A 150 3.46 1.52 -2.23
C GLY A 150 4.43 2.54 -1.66
N GLN A 151 4.99 2.26 -0.48
CA GLN A 151 5.98 3.10 0.17
C GLN A 151 7.31 3.12 -0.60
N LEU A 152 7.79 1.95 -1.04
CA LEU A 152 8.98 1.86 -1.89
C LEU A 152 8.81 2.68 -3.18
N PHE A 153 7.63 2.61 -3.79
CA PHE A 153 7.32 3.37 -4.99
C PHE A 153 7.40 4.88 -4.75
N ARG A 154 6.75 5.37 -3.69
CA ARG A 154 6.82 6.79 -3.32
C ARG A 154 8.23 7.25 -3.00
N LYS A 155 9.02 6.43 -2.28
CA LYS A 155 10.41 6.74 -1.97
C LYS A 155 11.26 6.86 -3.23
N LYS A 156 11.07 5.99 -4.22
CA LYS A 156 11.85 6.00 -5.46
C LYS A 156 11.40 7.06 -6.46
N TYR A 157 10.09 7.26 -6.64
CA TYR A 157 9.53 8.11 -7.70
C TYR A 157 8.86 9.38 -7.23
N GLY A 158 8.73 9.62 -5.92
CA GLY A 158 8.05 10.78 -5.36
C GLY A 158 6.53 10.81 -5.59
N GLN A 159 5.94 9.74 -6.14
CA GLN A 159 4.53 9.67 -6.52
C GLN A 159 3.93 8.29 -6.24
N SER A 160 2.59 8.18 -6.24
CA SER A 160 1.91 6.90 -6.08
C SER A 160 2.12 6.00 -7.31
N PHE A 161 1.97 4.67 -7.14
CA PHE A 161 2.00 3.72 -8.26
C PHE A 161 0.95 4.05 -9.33
N LYS A 162 -0.26 4.46 -8.89
CA LYS A 162 -1.34 4.85 -9.80
C LYS A 162 -0.96 6.06 -10.66
N ASP A 163 -0.35 7.06 -10.06
CA ASP A 163 0.08 8.26 -10.80
C ASP A 163 1.24 7.94 -11.74
N TYR A 164 2.19 7.13 -11.29
CA TYR A 164 3.28 6.66 -12.12
C TYR A 164 2.78 5.90 -13.35
N LEU A 165 1.87 4.92 -13.17
CA LEU A 165 1.29 4.16 -14.26
C LEU A 165 0.53 5.06 -15.24
N ASN A 166 -0.28 5.99 -14.72
CA ASN A 166 -1.01 6.94 -15.54
C ASN A 166 -0.07 7.86 -16.34
N ASN A 167 0.97 8.38 -15.70
CA ASN A 167 1.96 9.21 -16.39
C ASN A 167 2.69 8.39 -17.46
N TYR A 168 3.08 7.16 -17.17
CA TYR A 168 3.69 6.26 -18.16
C TYR A 168 2.78 6.04 -19.36
N ARG A 169 1.49 5.76 -19.15
CA ARG A 169 0.49 5.64 -20.23
C ARG A 169 0.38 6.90 -21.08
N MET A 170 0.42 8.09 -20.45
CA MET A 170 0.37 9.37 -21.17
C MET A 170 1.62 9.62 -22.01
N GLU A 171 2.80 9.23 -21.52
CA GLU A 171 4.04 9.28 -22.33
C GLU A 171 3.94 8.36 -23.55
N ARG A 172 3.47 7.12 -23.35
CA ARG A 172 3.26 6.19 -24.47
C ARG A 172 2.22 6.69 -25.47
N ALA A 173 1.12 7.30 -24.98
CA ALA A 173 0.11 7.93 -25.85
C ALA A 173 0.71 9.08 -26.66
N ALA A 174 1.53 9.93 -26.06
CA ALA A 174 2.21 11.02 -26.75
C ALA A 174 3.15 10.49 -27.86
N GLU A 175 3.91 9.43 -27.59
CA GLU A 175 4.75 8.80 -28.61
C GLU A 175 3.93 8.24 -29.77
N LEU A 176 2.80 7.58 -29.51
CA LEU A 176 1.92 7.04 -30.55
C LEU A 176 1.27 8.15 -31.37
N LEU A 177 0.89 9.27 -30.74
CA LEU A 177 0.36 10.45 -31.43
C LEU A 177 1.36 11.04 -32.43
N LEU A 178 2.67 10.98 -32.13
CA LEU A 178 3.73 11.53 -33.00
C LEU A 178 4.19 10.55 -34.09
N ARG A 179 4.16 9.25 -33.76
CA ARG A 179 4.74 8.22 -34.63
C ARG A 179 3.74 7.50 -35.53
N THR A 180 2.45 7.72 -35.31
CA THR A 180 1.39 7.00 -36.03
C THR A 180 0.23 7.91 -36.43
N ASP A 181 -0.49 7.53 -37.48
CA ASP A 181 -1.72 8.19 -37.93
C ASP A 181 -2.98 7.57 -37.29
N LYS A 182 -2.82 6.75 -36.23
CA LYS A 182 -3.94 6.12 -35.53
C LYS A 182 -4.92 7.17 -35.01
N LYS A 183 -6.21 6.85 -35.02
CA LYS A 183 -7.24 7.69 -34.40
C LYS A 183 -6.98 7.79 -32.89
N ILE A 184 -7.32 8.93 -32.28
CA ILE A 184 -7.09 9.17 -30.84
C ILE A 184 -7.78 8.11 -29.99
N ILE A 185 -8.97 7.64 -30.38
CA ILE A 185 -9.68 6.57 -29.69
C ILE A 185 -8.88 5.26 -29.69
N GLN A 186 -8.26 4.91 -30.79
CA GLN A 186 -7.44 3.69 -30.90
C GLN A 186 -6.18 3.79 -30.02
N ILE A 187 -5.59 5.00 -29.94
CA ILE A 187 -4.44 5.24 -29.05
C ILE A 187 -4.87 5.14 -27.58
N ALA A 188 -6.03 5.70 -27.21
CA ALA A 188 -6.55 5.59 -25.86
C ALA A 188 -6.73 4.12 -25.44
N GLU A 189 -7.36 3.31 -26.26
CA GLU A 189 -7.54 1.87 -26.05
C GLU A 189 -6.20 1.13 -25.95
N GLU A 190 -5.26 1.42 -26.86
CA GLU A 190 -3.94 0.80 -26.90
C GLU A 190 -3.09 1.09 -25.66
N VAL A 191 -3.28 2.25 -25.03
CA VAL A 191 -2.60 2.59 -23.78
C VAL A 191 -3.42 2.23 -22.52
N GLY A 192 -4.54 1.52 -22.67
CA GLY A 192 -5.33 0.94 -21.60
C GLY A 192 -6.40 1.86 -21.00
N TYR A 193 -6.97 2.77 -21.82
CA TYR A 193 -8.13 3.58 -21.45
C TYR A 193 -9.35 3.23 -22.31
N HIS A 194 -10.43 2.80 -21.66
CA HIS A 194 -11.70 2.51 -22.29
C HIS A 194 -12.68 3.69 -22.24
N ASP A 195 -12.43 4.66 -21.38
CA ASP A 195 -13.20 5.90 -21.26
C ASP A 195 -12.42 7.04 -21.92
N MET A 196 -12.99 7.56 -23.01
CA MET A 196 -12.34 8.59 -23.83
C MET A 196 -12.27 9.95 -23.12
N ASP A 197 -13.30 10.31 -22.37
CA ASP A 197 -13.33 11.59 -21.65
C ASP A 197 -12.30 11.57 -20.51
N TYR A 198 -12.19 10.46 -19.81
CA TYR A 198 -11.18 10.27 -18.79
C TYR A 198 -9.76 10.32 -19.38
N PHE A 199 -9.54 9.66 -20.54
CA PHE A 199 -8.25 9.71 -21.24
C PHE A 199 -7.88 11.15 -21.63
N VAL A 200 -8.77 11.90 -22.29
CA VAL A 200 -8.52 13.27 -22.71
C VAL A 200 -8.21 14.18 -21.54
N ASN A 201 -9.01 14.11 -20.47
CA ASN A 201 -8.79 14.91 -19.26
C ASN A 201 -7.42 14.58 -18.63
N ARG A 202 -7.06 13.30 -18.55
CA ARG A 202 -5.78 12.89 -18.01
C ARG A 202 -4.60 13.34 -18.87
N PHE A 203 -4.75 13.26 -20.20
CA PHE A 203 -3.74 13.75 -21.13
C PHE A 203 -3.52 15.25 -20.99
N ILE A 204 -4.59 16.05 -20.87
CA ILE A 204 -4.50 17.49 -20.62
C ILE A 204 -3.77 17.79 -19.30
N GLN A 205 -4.08 17.07 -18.23
CA GLN A 205 -3.40 17.22 -16.93
C GLN A 205 -1.89 17.00 -17.03
N VAL A 206 -1.45 16.04 -17.84
CA VAL A 206 -0.03 15.65 -17.95
C VAL A 206 0.69 16.48 -19.02
N LYS A 207 0.05 16.76 -20.16
CA LYS A 207 0.68 17.38 -21.33
C LYS A 207 0.27 18.84 -21.56
N GLY A 208 -0.68 19.37 -20.81
CA GLY A 208 -1.12 20.77 -20.88
C GLY A 208 -2.06 21.09 -22.05
N CYS A 209 -2.34 20.13 -22.94
CA CYS A 209 -3.23 20.33 -24.09
C CYS A 209 -3.93 19.04 -24.49
N THR A 210 -4.95 19.14 -25.36
CA THR A 210 -5.68 17.97 -25.87
C THR A 210 -4.79 17.10 -26.77
N PRO A 211 -5.03 15.79 -26.86
CA PRO A 211 -4.27 14.89 -27.76
C PRO A 211 -4.25 15.37 -29.22
N ALA A 212 -5.36 15.91 -29.72
CA ALA A 212 -5.46 16.45 -31.08
C ALA A 212 -4.59 17.69 -31.29
N ARG A 213 -4.57 18.59 -30.30
CA ARG A 213 -3.72 19.78 -30.32
C ARG A 213 -2.25 19.39 -30.19
N PHE A 214 -1.92 18.45 -29.32
CA PHE A 214 -0.56 17.93 -29.15
C PHE A 214 0.01 17.40 -30.48
N ARG A 215 -0.76 16.55 -31.17
CA ARG A 215 -0.36 16.02 -32.50
C ARG A 215 -0.08 17.14 -33.50
N ARG A 216 -0.99 18.13 -33.61
CA ARG A 216 -0.82 19.25 -34.57
C ARG A 216 0.42 20.09 -34.28
N GLN A 217 0.60 20.50 -33.03
CA GLN A 217 1.72 21.37 -32.66
C GLN A 217 3.08 20.71 -32.93
N MET A 218 3.21 19.42 -32.67
CA MET A 218 4.47 18.73 -32.87
C MET A 218 4.73 18.32 -34.34
N GLN A 219 3.69 18.22 -35.17
CA GLN A 219 3.83 17.97 -36.61
C GLN A 219 4.11 19.25 -37.38
N SER A 220 3.67 20.42 -36.91
CA SER A 220 3.91 21.72 -37.53
C SER A 220 5.25 22.36 -37.13
N GLY A 221 6.02 21.77 -36.24
CA GLY A 221 7.34 22.27 -35.85
C GLY A 221 7.37 23.60 -35.11
N GLU A 222 6.21 23.99 -34.48
CA GLU A 222 6.10 25.15 -33.58
C GLU A 222 6.21 24.80 -32.12
#